data_a11c73293f4f63e76a76eebde8b3557c
#
_entry.id   a11c73293f4f63e76a76eebde8b3557c
#
_cell.length_a   1.000
_cell.length_b   1.000
_cell.length_c   1.000
_cell.angle_alpha   90.00
_cell.angle_beta   90.00
_cell.angle_gamma   90.00
#
_symmetry.space_group_name_H-M   'P 1'
#
loop_
_entity.id
_entity.type
_entity.pdbx_description
1 polymer ?
#
loop_
_entity_poly.entity_id
_entity_poly.type
_entity_poly.pdbx_seq_one_letter_code
_entity_poly.pdbx_strand_id
1 'polypeptide(L)'
;MILTGDYHTHTPYSHGKNTVAENTAKAKELGLKELGIADHGFSHVAFGLRRRKLDNYIADCRQAEKDYGVKVLVGVEANIQGVDGKAELTEKDYEKFDLYLCGKHVFIWYDTFADMIRYGGGNFFADKFHKASEKLIERNTKAYINAIKKNPLDSVTHLNYLCPANALEVAKCASDYGTYIELNAKKTHLTDEELTSIVDKTSARFIIGSDAHSADRVGDTKSVEEQLARIAFPLERIDNIDGRTPNFRFAEYKKHL
;
A
#
# COMPACT_ATOMS: atom_id res chain seq x y z
N MET A 1 4.22 -19.35 9.30
CA MET A 1 3.35 -18.46 8.52
C MET A 1 3.65 -18.68 7.05
N ILE A 2 2.65 -18.91 6.21
CA ILE A 2 2.83 -19.14 4.76
C ILE A 2 2.05 -18.04 4.03
N LEU A 3 2.76 -17.21 3.26
CA LEU A 3 2.13 -16.13 2.49
C LEU A 3 1.24 -16.74 1.39
N THR A 4 0.00 -16.26 1.29
CA THR A 4 -0.96 -16.71 0.27
C THR A 4 -0.92 -15.83 -0.99
N GLY A 5 -0.71 -14.56 -0.82
CA GLY A 5 -0.57 -13.56 -1.88
C GLY A 5 0.25 -12.37 -1.44
N ASP A 6 0.98 -11.77 -2.37
CA ASP A 6 1.76 -10.54 -2.16
C ASP A 6 1.11 -9.43 -3.00
N TYR A 7 0.63 -8.39 -2.35
CA TYR A 7 -0.18 -7.36 -3.00
C TYR A 7 0.56 -6.04 -3.23
N HIS A 8 1.87 -5.99 -2.91
CA HIS A 8 2.67 -4.78 -3.06
C HIS A 8 4.01 -5.07 -3.73
N THR A 9 4.00 -5.06 -5.07
CA THR A 9 5.20 -5.27 -5.88
C THR A 9 5.29 -4.27 -7.03
N HIS A 10 6.50 -3.93 -7.44
CA HIS A 10 6.80 -2.92 -8.44
C HIS A 10 7.49 -3.49 -9.68
N THR A 11 7.32 -2.80 -10.81
CA THR A 11 7.88 -3.16 -12.12
C THR A 11 8.56 -1.97 -12.80
N PRO A 12 9.17 -2.12 -13.99
CA PRO A 12 9.71 -0.99 -14.77
C PRO A 12 8.66 0.00 -15.27
N TYR A 13 7.37 -0.23 -15.00
CA TYR A 13 6.34 0.79 -15.22
C TYR A 13 6.45 1.94 -14.22
N SER A 14 7.05 1.69 -13.05
CA SER A 14 7.54 2.70 -12.10
C SER A 14 9.07 2.65 -11.98
N HIS A 15 9.63 1.99 -10.98
CA HIS A 15 11.06 1.84 -10.81
C HIS A 15 11.51 0.47 -10.28
N GLY A 16 10.66 -0.53 -10.41
CA GLY A 16 11.05 -1.93 -10.19
C GLY A 16 12.06 -2.40 -11.25
N LYS A 17 12.83 -3.39 -10.92
CA LYS A 17 13.88 -3.94 -11.80
C LYS A 17 13.36 -5.01 -12.76
N ASN A 18 12.37 -5.77 -12.34
CA ASN A 18 11.87 -6.95 -13.04
C ASN A 18 10.47 -6.70 -13.61
N THR A 19 10.20 -7.29 -14.76
CA THR A 19 8.93 -7.20 -15.47
C THR A 19 7.79 -7.86 -14.68
N VAL A 20 6.55 -7.58 -15.09
CA VAL A 20 5.36 -8.26 -14.56
C VAL A 20 5.51 -9.78 -14.66
N ALA A 21 5.97 -10.28 -15.82
CA ALA A 21 6.18 -11.70 -16.07
C ALA A 21 7.21 -12.33 -15.11
N GLU A 22 8.35 -11.66 -14.86
CA GLU A 22 9.38 -12.16 -13.94
C GLU A 22 8.89 -12.17 -12.49
N ASN A 23 8.19 -11.12 -12.05
CA ASN A 23 7.59 -11.10 -10.71
C ASN A 23 6.52 -12.19 -10.55
N THR A 24 5.69 -12.42 -11.59
CA THR A 24 4.67 -13.46 -11.57
C THR A 24 5.27 -14.87 -11.60
N ALA A 25 6.37 -15.06 -12.37
CA ALA A 25 7.13 -16.32 -12.35
C ALA A 25 7.64 -16.64 -10.95
N LYS A 26 8.16 -15.62 -10.24
CA LYS A 26 8.62 -15.77 -8.85
C LYS A 26 7.48 -16.09 -7.89
N ALA A 27 6.34 -15.42 -8.04
CA ALA A 27 5.13 -15.72 -7.26
C ALA A 27 4.69 -17.18 -7.43
N LYS A 28 4.70 -17.69 -8.67
CA LYS A 28 4.43 -19.10 -8.98
C LYS A 28 5.43 -20.04 -8.31
N GLU A 29 6.72 -19.74 -8.39
CA GLU A 29 7.80 -20.53 -7.74
C GLU A 29 7.55 -20.65 -6.23
N LEU A 30 7.10 -19.57 -5.60
CA LEU A 30 6.79 -19.51 -4.17
C LEU A 30 5.42 -20.13 -3.79
N GLY A 31 4.61 -20.54 -4.79
CA GLY A 31 3.28 -21.08 -4.57
C GLY A 31 2.23 -20.04 -4.14
N LEU A 32 2.46 -18.75 -4.42
CA LEU A 32 1.48 -17.71 -4.18
C LEU A 32 0.26 -17.90 -5.09
N LYS A 33 -0.92 -17.71 -4.55
CA LYS A 33 -2.18 -17.77 -5.31
C LYS A 33 -2.47 -16.47 -6.06
N GLU A 34 -2.07 -15.35 -5.49
CA GLU A 34 -2.35 -14.01 -6.02
C GLU A 34 -1.09 -13.13 -5.93
N LEU A 35 -0.92 -12.26 -6.94
CA LEU A 35 0.12 -11.22 -6.97
C LEU A 35 -0.49 -9.88 -7.33
N GLY A 36 -0.31 -8.87 -6.51
CA GLY A 36 -0.62 -7.47 -6.84
C GLY A 36 0.59 -6.78 -7.46
N ILE A 37 0.45 -6.36 -8.72
CA ILE A 37 1.40 -5.43 -9.32
C ILE A 37 0.88 -4.03 -9.00
N ALA A 38 1.58 -3.30 -8.12
CA ALA A 38 1.11 -2.04 -7.55
C ALA A 38 2.15 -0.93 -7.75
N ASP A 39 2.45 -0.64 -9.01
CA ASP A 39 3.40 0.42 -9.36
C ASP A 39 2.96 1.78 -8.82
N HIS A 40 3.92 2.66 -8.52
CA HIS A 40 3.64 4.01 -8.01
C HIS A 40 2.68 4.77 -8.90
N GLY A 41 1.76 5.46 -8.30
CA GLY A 41 0.69 6.18 -8.97
C GLY A 41 1.14 7.32 -9.87
N PHE A 42 0.19 7.90 -10.56
CA PHE A 42 0.42 8.90 -11.62
C PHE A 42 1.04 10.21 -11.11
N SER A 43 0.87 10.54 -9.84
CA SER A 43 1.38 11.79 -9.27
C SER A 43 2.87 11.74 -8.92
N HIS A 44 3.50 10.58 -8.89
CA HIS A 44 4.92 10.49 -8.61
C HIS A 44 5.73 11.04 -9.79
N VAL A 45 6.46 12.15 -9.56
CA VAL A 45 7.10 12.94 -10.63
C VAL A 45 8.13 12.13 -11.41
N ALA A 46 9.01 11.41 -10.72
CA ALA A 46 10.12 10.66 -11.33
C ALA A 46 9.72 9.23 -11.71
N PHE A 47 9.01 8.52 -10.83
CA PHE A 47 8.84 7.07 -10.89
C PHE A 47 7.37 6.62 -11.04
N GLY A 48 6.42 7.53 -11.30
CA GLY A 48 5.02 7.17 -11.41
C GLY A 48 4.67 6.46 -12.72
N LEU A 49 3.71 5.55 -12.63
CA LEU A 49 3.03 4.96 -13.79
C LEU A 49 2.55 6.09 -14.73
N ARG A 50 2.80 5.94 -16.02
CA ARG A 50 2.39 6.94 -17.00
C ARG A 50 1.07 6.52 -17.66
N ARG A 51 0.09 7.41 -17.68
CA ARG A 51 -1.24 7.12 -18.29
C ARG A 51 -1.14 6.56 -19.71
N ARG A 52 -0.18 7.02 -20.52
CA ARG A 52 0.09 6.49 -21.88
C ARG A 52 0.59 5.04 -21.91
N LYS A 53 1.06 4.50 -20.78
CA LYS A 53 1.54 3.11 -20.65
C LYS A 53 0.51 2.21 -19.98
N LEU A 54 -0.62 2.75 -19.53
CA LEU A 54 -1.58 2.02 -18.71
C LEU A 54 -2.17 0.80 -19.43
N ASP A 55 -2.49 0.92 -20.70
CA ASP A 55 -3.05 -0.20 -21.47
C ASP A 55 -2.03 -1.34 -21.61
N ASN A 56 -0.76 -1.02 -21.83
CA ASN A 56 0.32 -2.03 -21.83
C ASN A 56 0.51 -2.68 -20.46
N TYR A 57 0.47 -1.86 -19.40
CA TYR A 57 0.56 -2.35 -18.02
C TYR A 57 -0.53 -3.38 -17.70
N ILE A 58 -1.78 -3.07 -18.08
CA ILE A 58 -2.92 -3.97 -17.92
C ILE A 58 -2.72 -5.24 -18.76
N ALA A 59 -2.32 -5.09 -20.02
CA ALA A 59 -2.09 -6.22 -20.92
C ALA A 59 -1.02 -7.16 -20.42
N ASP A 60 0.11 -6.63 -19.90
CA ASP A 60 1.20 -7.43 -19.32
C ASP A 60 0.73 -8.20 -18.08
N CYS A 61 -0.07 -7.59 -17.20
CA CYS A 61 -0.64 -8.26 -16.04
C CYS A 61 -1.57 -9.42 -16.46
N ARG A 62 -2.47 -9.19 -17.42
CA ARG A 62 -3.40 -10.23 -17.91
C ARG A 62 -2.68 -11.33 -18.67
N GLN A 63 -1.61 -11.00 -19.39
CA GLN A 63 -0.78 -12.01 -20.07
C GLN A 63 -0.01 -12.86 -19.06
N ALA A 64 0.62 -12.24 -18.06
CA ALA A 64 1.34 -12.97 -17.01
C ALA A 64 0.41 -13.92 -16.21
N GLU A 65 -0.82 -13.48 -15.90
CA GLU A 65 -1.81 -14.34 -15.27
C GLU A 65 -2.06 -15.63 -16.10
N LYS A 66 -2.24 -15.49 -17.41
CA LYS A 66 -2.46 -16.64 -18.32
C LYS A 66 -1.25 -17.56 -18.39
N ASP A 67 -0.04 -16.98 -18.50
CA ASP A 67 1.19 -17.74 -18.72
C ASP A 67 1.62 -18.52 -17.48
N TYR A 68 1.38 -17.97 -16.30
CA TYR A 68 1.87 -18.55 -15.05
C TYR A 68 0.78 -19.22 -14.20
N GLY A 69 -0.50 -18.91 -14.41
CA GLY A 69 -1.61 -19.47 -13.63
C GLY A 69 -1.67 -18.94 -12.19
N VAL A 70 -1.04 -17.80 -11.91
CA VAL A 70 -1.17 -17.03 -10.67
C VAL A 70 -2.12 -15.87 -10.97
N LYS A 71 -3.11 -15.63 -10.12
CA LYS A 71 -4.01 -14.48 -10.30
C LYS A 71 -3.22 -13.18 -10.13
N VAL A 72 -3.21 -12.33 -11.16
CA VAL A 72 -2.49 -11.05 -11.16
C VAL A 72 -3.47 -9.89 -11.04
N LEU A 73 -3.39 -9.16 -9.95
CA LEU A 73 -4.19 -7.96 -9.73
C LEU A 73 -3.47 -6.74 -10.33
N VAL A 74 -4.15 -6.05 -11.24
CA VAL A 74 -3.70 -4.75 -11.77
C VAL A 74 -3.88 -3.73 -10.66
N GLY A 75 -2.81 -3.36 -10.00
CA GLY A 75 -2.84 -2.47 -8.85
C GLY A 75 -2.23 -1.11 -9.12
N VAL A 76 -2.38 -0.23 -8.15
CA VAL A 76 -1.68 1.04 -8.08
C VAL A 76 -1.35 1.36 -6.63
N GLU A 77 -0.12 1.78 -6.37
CA GLU A 77 0.24 2.41 -5.11
C GLU A 77 0.13 3.93 -5.28
N ALA A 78 -1.05 4.44 -4.98
CA ALA A 78 -1.38 5.85 -5.11
C ALA A 78 -0.81 6.70 -3.97
N ASN A 79 -0.74 8.00 -4.19
CA ASN A 79 -0.27 8.96 -3.20
C ASN A 79 -1.41 9.76 -2.59
N ILE A 80 -1.31 10.05 -1.28
CA ILE A 80 -2.11 11.07 -0.63
C ILE A 80 -1.55 12.44 -1.06
N GLN A 81 -2.30 13.18 -1.88
CA GLN A 81 -1.84 14.43 -2.50
C GLN A 81 -2.08 15.67 -1.65
N GLY A 82 -2.90 15.57 -0.61
CA GLY A 82 -3.21 16.69 0.29
C GLY A 82 -3.90 16.26 1.57
N VAL A 83 -4.01 17.20 2.50
CA VAL A 83 -4.64 16.97 3.82
C VAL A 83 -6.13 16.70 3.71
N ASP A 84 -6.75 17.11 2.61
CA ASP A 84 -8.14 16.81 2.30
C ASP A 84 -8.39 15.33 1.98
N GLY A 85 -7.32 14.55 1.77
CA GLY A 85 -7.39 13.12 1.50
C GLY A 85 -7.57 12.77 0.02
N LYS A 86 -7.30 13.70 -0.89
CA LYS A 86 -7.30 13.38 -2.32
C LYS A 86 -6.24 12.32 -2.61
N ALA A 87 -6.66 11.24 -3.22
CA ALA A 87 -5.82 10.20 -3.81
C ALA A 87 -5.94 10.27 -5.34
N GLU A 88 -5.11 9.53 -6.05
CA GLU A 88 -4.87 9.79 -7.48
C GLU A 88 -5.94 9.27 -8.42
N LEU A 89 -6.63 8.17 -8.05
CA LEU A 89 -7.64 7.59 -8.89
C LEU A 89 -8.95 8.38 -8.81
N THR A 90 -9.62 8.46 -9.96
CA THR A 90 -10.98 8.96 -10.08
C THR A 90 -11.89 7.81 -10.53
N GLU A 91 -13.20 7.96 -10.43
CA GLU A 91 -14.17 6.93 -10.88
C GLU A 91 -13.92 6.47 -12.32
N LYS A 92 -13.42 7.36 -13.20
CA LYS A 92 -13.03 7.02 -14.58
C LYS A 92 -11.86 6.05 -14.69
N ASP A 93 -11.06 5.94 -13.62
CA ASP A 93 -9.92 5.05 -13.57
C ASP A 93 -10.29 3.68 -12.97
N TYR A 94 -11.37 3.59 -12.19
CA TYR A 94 -11.68 2.44 -11.34
C TYR A 94 -11.84 1.12 -12.11
N GLU A 95 -12.43 1.15 -13.31
CA GLU A 95 -12.58 -0.05 -14.14
C GLU A 95 -11.24 -0.64 -14.63
N LYS A 96 -10.16 0.16 -14.56
CA LYS A 96 -8.84 -0.23 -15.05
C LYS A 96 -7.98 -0.93 -13.99
N PHE A 97 -8.36 -0.85 -12.74
CA PHE A 97 -7.60 -1.39 -11.63
C PHE A 97 -8.39 -2.42 -10.82
N ASP A 98 -7.69 -3.43 -10.31
CA ASP A 98 -8.24 -4.44 -9.41
C ASP A 98 -7.89 -4.15 -7.95
N LEU A 99 -6.81 -3.39 -7.70
CA LEU A 99 -6.23 -3.15 -6.38
C LEU A 99 -5.86 -1.68 -6.20
N TYR A 100 -6.29 -1.08 -5.10
CA TYR A 100 -6.06 0.33 -4.80
C TYR A 100 -5.35 0.50 -3.46
N LEU A 101 -4.01 0.52 -3.50
CA LEU A 101 -3.16 0.83 -2.36
C LEU A 101 -2.91 2.34 -2.30
N CYS A 102 -2.66 2.85 -1.08
CA CYS A 102 -2.37 4.28 -0.93
C CYS A 102 -1.42 4.54 0.23
N GLY A 103 -0.41 5.34 -0.04
CA GLY A 103 0.57 5.78 0.95
C GLY A 103 1.04 7.21 0.73
N LYS A 104 2.18 7.55 1.31
CA LYS A 104 2.80 8.85 1.12
C LYS A 104 4.24 8.69 0.63
N HIS A 105 4.54 9.32 -0.50
CA HIS A 105 5.89 9.41 -1.04
C HIS A 105 6.37 10.85 -1.15
N VAL A 106 7.67 11.00 -1.38
CA VAL A 106 8.30 12.27 -1.75
C VAL A 106 8.22 12.49 -3.25
N PHE A 107 8.42 13.73 -3.72
CA PHE A 107 8.41 14.09 -5.15
C PHE A 107 7.12 13.74 -5.89
N ILE A 108 6.00 14.08 -5.28
CA ILE A 108 4.68 13.93 -5.89
C ILE A 108 4.09 15.28 -6.29
N TRP A 109 3.12 15.26 -7.20
CA TRP A 109 2.25 16.41 -7.42
C TRP A 109 1.24 16.51 -6.29
N TYR A 110 1.31 17.60 -5.52
CA TYR A 110 0.35 17.90 -4.47
C TYR A 110 -0.91 18.54 -5.04
N ASP A 111 -2.04 18.40 -4.34
CA ASP A 111 -3.30 18.95 -4.79
C ASP A 111 -3.29 20.48 -4.83
N THR A 112 -2.71 21.11 -3.79
CA THR A 112 -2.58 22.56 -3.69
C THR A 112 -1.14 22.98 -3.38
N PHE A 113 -0.82 24.24 -3.68
CA PHE A 113 0.47 24.84 -3.28
C PHE A 113 0.65 24.84 -1.75
N ALA A 114 -0.45 25.02 -1.01
CA ALA A 114 -0.43 24.97 0.46
C ALA A 114 -0.08 23.53 0.96
N ASP A 115 -0.60 22.49 0.31
CA ASP A 115 -0.23 21.11 0.61
C ASP A 115 1.22 20.82 0.27
N MET A 116 1.72 21.32 -0.85
CA MET A 116 3.13 21.18 -1.21
C MET A 116 4.04 21.73 -0.11
N ILE A 117 3.75 22.91 0.44
CA ILE A 117 4.58 23.52 1.48
C ILE A 117 4.34 22.89 2.85
N ARG A 118 3.08 22.78 3.28
CA ARG A 118 2.75 22.45 4.68
C ARG A 118 2.73 20.94 4.93
N TYR A 119 2.29 20.14 3.96
CA TYR A 119 2.23 18.69 4.05
C TYR A 119 3.49 18.08 3.44
N GLY A 120 3.84 18.42 2.20
CA GLY A 120 5.06 17.92 1.54
C GLY A 120 6.34 18.41 2.22
N GLY A 121 6.52 19.73 2.31
CA GLY A 121 7.69 20.35 2.93
C GLY A 121 7.80 20.02 4.42
N GLY A 122 6.68 20.04 5.15
CA GLY A 122 6.66 19.66 6.57
C GLY A 122 7.20 18.25 6.80
N ASN A 123 6.77 17.27 6.01
CA ASN A 123 7.23 15.89 6.11
C ASN A 123 8.70 15.72 5.65
N PHE A 124 9.12 16.43 4.59
CA PHE A 124 10.51 16.43 4.15
C PHE A 124 11.47 16.92 5.25
N PHE A 125 11.12 18.01 5.93
CA PHE A 125 11.95 18.51 7.04
C PHE A 125 11.87 17.62 8.27
N ALA A 126 10.72 17.03 8.58
CA ALA A 126 10.58 16.08 9.69
C ALA A 126 11.46 14.84 9.49
N ASP A 127 11.52 14.30 8.29
CA ASP A 127 12.40 13.19 7.93
C ASP A 127 13.87 13.59 8.04
N LYS A 128 14.25 14.71 7.43
CA LYS A 128 15.64 15.21 7.44
C LYS A 128 16.18 15.47 8.85
N PHE A 129 15.36 15.95 9.76
CA PHE A 129 15.77 16.28 11.13
C PHE A 129 15.32 15.22 12.15
N HIS A 130 14.73 14.12 11.74
CA HIS A 130 14.20 13.04 12.56
C HIS A 130 13.28 13.55 13.70
N LYS A 131 12.50 14.62 13.41
CA LYS A 131 11.63 15.27 14.37
C LYS A 131 10.36 15.80 13.72
N ALA A 132 9.23 15.23 14.06
CA ALA A 132 7.91 15.75 13.69
C ALA A 132 7.30 16.55 14.84
N SER A 133 6.68 17.69 14.52
CA SER A 133 5.88 18.43 15.50
C SER A 133 4.51 17.77 15.67
N GLU A 134 3.88 17.94 16.84
CA GLU A 134 2.51 17.46 17.10
C GLU A 134 1.53 17.94 16.03
N LYS A 135 1.62 19.20 15.63
CA LYS A 135 0.79 19.78 14.57
C LYS A 135 0.99 19.11 13.20
N LEU A 136 2.21 18.64 12.91
CA LEU A 136 2.48 17.89 11.68
C LEU A 136 1.88 16.48 11.77
N ILE A 137 2.05 15.80 12.89
CA ILE A 137 1.46 14.48 13.16
C ILE A 137 -0.06 14.53 13.04
N GLU A 138 -0.70 15.52 13.66
CA GLU A 138 -2.15 15.75 13.55
C GLU A 138 -2.59 15.96 12.09
N ARG A 139 -1.85 16.78 11.34
CA ARG A 139 -2.12 17.02 9.91
C ARG A 139 -2.00 15.74 9.09
N ASN A 140 -0.95 14.97 9.31
CA ASN A 140 -0.72 13.70 8.61
C ASN A 140 -1.81 12.69 8.94
N THR A 141 -2.17 12.55 10.21
CA THR A 141 -3.28 11.71 10.68
C THR A 141 -4.58 12.07 9.96
N LYS A 142 -4.89 13.37 9.89
CA LYS A 142 -6.06 13.85 9.15
C LYS A 142 -6.00 13.52 7.66
N ALA A 143 -4.83 13.62 7.03
CA ALA A 143 -4.64 13.27 5.62
C ALA A 143 -4.95 11.78 5.35
N TYR A 144 -4.42 10.87 6.17
CA TYR A 144 -4.73 9.43 6.07
C TYR A 144 -6.20 9.15 6.31
N ILE A 145 -6.80 9.68 7.37
CA ILE A 145 -8.22 9.49 7.69
C ILE A 145 -9.11 9.99 6.55
N ASN A 146 -8.82 11.17 6.00
CA ASN A 146 -9.59 11.71 4.88
C ASN A 146 -9.41 10.86 3.61
N ALA A 147 -8.21 10.34 3.34
CA ALA A 147 -7.96 9.46 2.20
C ALA A 147 -8.78 8.17 2.31
N ILE A 148 -8.78 7.52 3.47
CA ILE A 148 -9.58 6.33 3.74
C ILE A 148 -11.08 6.60 3.56
N LYS A 149 -11.57 7.75 4.07
CA LYS A 149 -13.00 8.09 4.00
C LYS A 149 -13.48 8.41 2.60
N LYS A 150 -12.65 9.08 1.80
CA LYS A 150 -13.04 9.60 0.48
C LYS A 150 -12.79 8.64 -0.67
N ASN A 151 -11.91 7.66 -0.48
CA ASN A 151 -11.52 6.73 -1.53
C ASN A 151 -11.72 5.28 -1.07
N PRO A 152 -12.11 4.37 -1.97
CA PRO A 152 -12.31 2.95 -1.63
C PRO A 152 -10.97 2.20 -1.56
N LEU A 153 -10.08 2.63 -0.66
CA LEU A 153 -8.74 2.08 -0.53
C LEU A 153 -8.77 0.65 0.01
N ASP A 154 -8.01 -0.24 -0.59
CA ASP A 154 -7.81 -1.60 -0.09
C ASP A 154 -6.84 -1.63 1.08
N SER A 155 -5.73 -0.89 0.97
CA SER A 155 -4.74 -0.82 2.05
C SER A 155 -4.07 0.54 2.14
N VAL A 156 -3.74 0.93 3.37
CA VAL A 156 -2.76 1.97 3.66
C VAL A 156 -1.38 1.31 3.69
N THR A 157 -0.51 1.68 2.72
CA THR A 157 0.85 1.17 2.61
C THR A 157 1.79 1.86 3.59
N HIS A 158 2.77 1.11 4.09
CA HIS A 158 3.90 1.57 4.92
C HIS A 158 3.56 2.78 5.82
N LEU A 159 2.47 2.68 6.61
CA LEU A 159 2.02 3.73 7.54
C LEU A 159 3.20 4.21 8.41
N ASN A 160 3.34 5.52 8.57
CA ASN A 160 4.46 6.23 9.19
C ASN A 160 5.75 6.36 8.34
N TYR A 161 5.80 5.77 7.15
CA TYR A 161 6.93 6.03 6.25
C TYR A 161 6.89 7.47 5.73
N LEU A 162 7.95 8.25 6.01
CA LEU A 162 8.10 9.65 5.60
C LEU A 162 6.90 10.57 5.94
N CYS A 163 5.96 10.08 6.74
CA CYS A 163 4.71 10.78 7.06
C CYS A 163 4.20 10.34 8.44
N PRO A 164 4.91 10.71 9.53
CA PRO A 164 4.56 10.29 10.87
C PRO A 164 3.16 10.77 11.25
N ALA A 165 2.33 9.83 11.71
CA ALA A 165 0.92 10.03 12.05
C ALA A 165 0.57 9.32 13.37
N ASN A 166 -0.60 9.59 13.93
CA ASN A 166 -1.15 8.78 14.99
C ASN A 166 -1.69 7.46 14.40
N ALA A 167 -0.84 6.43 14.43
CA ALA A 167 -1.14 5.14 13.83
C ALA A 167 -2.42 4.50 14.38
N LEU A 168 -2.71 4.67 15.68
CA LEU A 168 -3.92 4.15 16.30
C LEU A 168 -5.19 4.80 15.73
N GLU A 169 -5.21 6.11 15.53
CA GLU A 169 -6.36 6.81 14.95
C GLU A 169 -6.57 6.42 13.49
N VAL A 170 -5.48 6.29 12.72
CA VAL A 170 -5.55 5.82 11.32
C VAL A 170 -6.11 4.41 11.27
N ALA A 171 -5.61 3.49 12.12
CA ALA A 171 -6.06 2.10 12.18
C ALA A 171 -7.52 1.96 12.60
N LYS A 172 -8.01 2.79 13.52
CA LYS A 172 -9.45 2.85 13.87
C LYS A 172 -10.28 3.20 12.64
N CYS A 173 -9.91 4.27 11.94
CA CYS A 173 -10.62 4.65 10.72
C CYS A 173 -10.54 3.55 9.65
N ALA A 174 -9.38 2.93 9.46
CA ALA A 174 -9.19 1.84 8.51
C ALA A 174 -10.10 0.65 8.83
N SER A 175 -10.22 0.29 10.11
CA SER A 175 -11.15 -0.74 10.61
C SER A 175 -12.60 -0.41 10.26
N ASP A 176 -13.04 0.84 10.50
CA ASP A 176 -14.43 1.26 10.26
C ASP A 176 -14.80 1.19 8.76
N TYR A 177 -13.83 1.36 7.89
CA TYR A 177 -14.03 1.41 6.44
C TYR A 177 -13.63 0.12 5.70
N GLY A 178 -13.14 -0.90 6.40
CA GLY A 178 -12.68 -2.15 5.78
C GLY A 178 -11.40 -2.00 4.94
N THR A 179 -10.58 -0.99 5.27
CA THR A 179 -9.27 -0.78 4.66
C THR A 179 -8.21 -1.50 5.49
N TYR A 180 -7.31 -2.24 4.85
CA TYR A 180 -6.21 -2.92 5.53
C TYR A 180 -5.10 -1.95 5.95
N ILE A 181 -4.39 -2.30 7.01
CA ILE A 181 -3.08 -1.70 7.33
C ILE A 181 -2.00 -2.66 6.81
N GLU A 182 -1.09 -2.15 6.02
CA GLU A 182 0.03 -2.95 5.53
C GLU A 182 1.09 -3.16 6.60
N LEU A 183 1.51 -4.42 6.76
CA LEU A 183 2.76 -4.80 7.41
C LEU A 183 3.81 -4.89 6.30
N ASN A 184 4.63 -3.85 6.16
CA ASN A 184 5.58 -3.75 5.05
C ASN A 184 6.86 -4.52 5.36
N ALA A 185 7.19 -5.52 4.52
CA ALA A 185 8.35 -6.39 4.74
C ALA A 185 9.66 -5.83 4.20
N LYS A 186 9.64 -4.79 3.36
CA LYS A 186 10.87 -4.08 2.96
C LYS A 186 11.49 -3.35 4.14
N LYS A 187 10.64 -2.75 4.99
CA LYS A 187 11.01 -2.12 6.25
C LYS A 187 9.76 -1.95 7.11
N THR A 188 9.82 -2.38 8.37
CA THR A 188 8.76 -2.11 9.34
C THR A 188 8.75 -0.62 9.71
N HIS A 189 7.60 0.03 9.67
CA HIS A 189 7.42 1.46 9.94
C HIS A 189 6.62 1.74 11.20
N LEU A 190 5.80 0.79 11.65
CA LEU A 190 5.14 0.83 12.94
C LEU A 190 6.08 0.27 14.00
N THR A 191 6.17 0.93 15.16
CA THR A 191 6.89 0.38 16.30
C THR A 191 6.14 -0.80 16.92
N ASP A 192 6.82 -1.60 17.73
CA ASP A 192 6.20 -2.73 18.42
C ASP A 192 5.07 -2.25 19.36
N GLU A 193 5.23 -1.09 20.00
CA GLU A 193 4.23 -0.45 20.86
C GLU A 193 3.01 0.05 20.06
N GLU A 194 3.23 0.70 18.92
CA GLU A 194 2.15 1.15 18.03
C GLU A 194 1.33 -0.04 17.54
N LEU A 195 2.01 -1.09 17.05
CA LEU A 195 1.33 -2.27 16.52
C LEU A 195 0.55 -3.01 17.61
N THR A 196 1.14 -3.19 18.81
CA THR A 196 0.44 -3.74 19.97
C THR A 196 -0.78 -2.90 20.33
N SER A 197 -0.64 -1.56 20.39
CA SER A 197 -1.76 -0.66 20.70
C SER A 197 -2.88 -0.74 19.65
N ILE A 198 -2.56 -0.92 18.38
CA ILE A 198 -3.55 -1.11 17.31
C ILE A 198 -4.30 -2.44 17.51
N VAL A 199 -3.57 -3.52 17.78
CA VAL A 199 -4.17 -4.85 18.02
C VAL A 199 -5.12 -4.81 19.20
N ASP A 200 -4.69 -4.23 20.32
CA ASP A 200 -5.47 -4.21 21.58
C ASP A 200 -6.71 -3.31 21.51
N LYS A 201 -6.67 -2.23 20.74
CA LYS A 201 -7.66 -1.15 20.81
C LYS A 201 -8.53 -1.00 19.55
N THR A 202 -8.32 -1.85 18.54
CA THR A 202 -9.07 -1.79 17.28
C THR A 202 -9.40 -3.18 16.76
N SER A 203 -10.29 -3.27 15.78
CA SER A 203 -10.51 -4.48 14.97
C SER A 203 -9.82 -4.41 13.60
N ALA A 204 -8.83 -3.51 13.42
CA ALA A 204 -8.12 -3.35 12.18
C ALA A 204 -7.53 -4.68 11.69
N ARG A 205 -7.63 -4.94 10.39
CA ARG A 205 -7.07 -6.11 9.73
C ARG A 205 -5.82 -5.72 8.96
N PHE A 206 -4.97 -6.70 8.70
CA PHE A 206 -3.66 -6.47 8.14
C PHE A 206 -3.44 -7.33 6.90
N ILE A 207 -2.58 -6.85 6.01
CA ILE A 207 -1.94 -7.64 4.95
C ILE A 207 -0.43 -7.44 5.01
N ILE A 208 0.33 -8.45 4.65
CA ILE A 208 1.78 -8.33 4.47
C ILE A 208 2.04 -7.97 3.01
N GLY A 209 2.79 -6.90 2.78
CA GLY A 209 3.30 -6.49 1.48
C GLY A 209 4.82 -6.54 1.44
N SER A 210 5.40 -7.14 0.41
CA SER A 210 6.86 -7.19 0.28
C SER A 210 7.46 -5.85 -0.11
N ASP A 211 6.69 -4.99 -0.77
CA ASP A 211 7.17 -3.76 -1.43
C ASP A 211 8.38 -4.07 -2.33
N ALA A 212 8.24 -5.19 -3.06
CA ALA A 212 9.32 -5.73 -3.86
C ALA A 212 9.61 -4.86 -5.08
N HIS A 213 10.87 -4.44 -5.21
CA HIS A 213 11.38 -3.72 -6.37
C HIS A 213 12.28 -4.60 -7.26
N SER A 214 12.37 -5.88 -6.91
CA SER A 214 13.05 -6.92 -7.70
C SER A 214 12.40 -8.28 -7.42
N ALA A 215 12.44 -9.18 -8.39
CA ALA A 215 11.75 -10.46 -8.32
C ALA A 215 12.20 -11.33 -7.14
N ASP A 216 13.46 -11.26 -6.73
CA ASP A 216 14.01 -11.97 -5.58
C ASP A 216 13.40 -11.53 -4.24
N ARG A 217 12.77 -10.36 -4.20
CA ARG A 217 12.09 -9.82 -3.03
C ARG A 217 10.58 -10.11 -3.01
N VAL A 218 9.99 -10.60 -4.11
CA VAL A 218 8.58 -10.98 -4.14
C VAL A 218 8.31 -12.05 -3.07
N GLY A 219 7.28 -11.83 -2.27
CA GLY A 219 6.89 -12.73 -1.18
C GLY A 219 7.79 -12.69 0.04
N ASP A 220 8.72 -11.74 0.16
CA ASP A 220 9.54 -11.57 1.37
C ASP A 220 8.66 -11.15 2.55
N THR A 221 8.83 -11.83 3.69
CA THR A 221 8.08 -11.58 4.93
C THR A 221 8.99 -11.43 6.14
N LYS A 222 10.30 -11.57 5.94
CA LYS A 222 11.28 -11.76 7.04
C LYS A 222 11.20 -10.68 8.12
N SER A 223 11.25 -9.41 7.75
CA SER A 223 11.25 -8.31 8.74
C SER A 223 9.93 -8.23 9.51
N VAL A 224 8.83 -8.58 8.86
CA VAL A 224 7.50 -8.65 9.48
C VAL A 224 7.46 -9.83 10.46
N GLU A 225 7.88 -11.03 10.04
CA GLU A 225 7.91 -12.21 10.93
C GLU A 225 8.73 -11.96 12.20
N GLU A 226 9.89 -11.31 12.05
CA GLU A 226 10.73 -10.93 13.19
C GLU A 226 10.00 -9.95 14.13
N GLN A 227 9.25 -8.99 13.61
CA GLN A 227 8.45 -8.05 14.40
C GLN A 227 7.29 -8.76 15.11
N LEU A 228 6.51 -9.54 14.37
CA LEU A 228 5.33 -10.23 14.91
C LEU A 228 5.70 -11.21 16.03
N ALA A 229 6.86 -11.88 15.90
CA ALA A 229 7.37 -12.79 16.92
C ALA A 229 7.70 -12.07 18.25
N ARG A 230 8.21 -10.83 18.19
CA ARG A 230 8.55 -10.06 19.40
C ARG A 230 7.35 -9.66 20.23
N ILE A 231 6.20 -9.42 19.58
CA ILE A 231 4.99 -8.89 20.23
C ILE A 231 3.87 -9.92 20.39
N ALA A 232 4.14 -11.19 20.07
CA ALA A 232 3.12 -12.26 20.06
C ALA A 232 1.85 -11.87 19.30
N PHE A 233 2.02 -11.36 18.09
CA PHE A 233 0.92 -10.82 17.28
C PHE A 233 -0.12 -11.89 16.92
N PRO A 234 -1.44 -11.58 17.00
CA PRO A 234 -2.52 -12.50 16.63
C PRO A 234 -2.60 -12.69 15.10
N LEU A 235 -2.04 -13.79 14.59
CA LEU A 235 -1.92 -14.07 13.14
C LEU A 235 -3.28 -14.18 12.43
N GLU A 236 -4.37 -14.41 13.14
CA GLU A 236 -5.74 -14.38 12.60
C GLU A 236 -6.19 -12.99 12.12
N ARG A 237 -5.46 -11.93 12.50
CA ARG A 237 -5.69 -10.56 12.04
C ARG A 237 -5.06 -10.26 10.66
N ILE A 238 -4.25 -11.19 10.13
CA ILE A 238 -3.60 -11.06 8.81
C ILE A 238 -4.38 -11.89 7.79
N ASP A 239 -4.80 -11.27 6.69
CA ASP A 239 -5.70 -11.89 5.73
C ASP A 239 -5.04 -12.49 4.48
N ASN A 240 -3.73 -12.38 4.32
CA ASN A 240 -3.02 -12.94 3.18
C ASN A 240 -2.00 -14.02 3.55
N ILE A 241 -2.27 -14.77 4.61
CA ILE A 241 -1.44 -15.90 5.06
C ILE A 241 -2.26 -17.17 5.26
N ASP A 242 -1.60 -18.32 5.27
CA ASP A 242 -2.14 -19.63 5.63
C ASP A 242 -3.41 -19.99 4.85
N GLY A 243 -3.43 -19.67 3.55
CA GLY A 243 -4.53 -19.96 2.63
C GLY A 243 -5.65 -18.91 2.59
N ARG A 244 -5.63 -17.91 3.48
CA ARG A 244 -6.59 -16.80 3.46
C ARG A 244 -6.27 -15.83 2.33
N THR A 245 -7.32 -15.19 1.80
CA THR A 245 -7.22 -14.10 0.82
C THR A 245 -8.01 -12.90 1.33
N PRO A 246 -7.49 -11.67 1.14
CA PRO A 246 -8.19 -10.45 1.59
C PRO A 246 -9.53 -10.25 0.87
N ASN A 247 -10.48 -9.68 1.59
CA ASN A 247 -11.69 -9.12 0.97
C ASN A 247 -11.44 -7.63 0.70
N PHE A 248 -11.04 -7.30 -0.53
CA PHE A 248 -10.67 -5.95 -0.90
C PHE A 248 -11.88 -5.03 -1.07
N ARG A 249 -11.83 -3.89 -0.40
CA ARG A 249 -12.88 -2.86 -0.38
C ARG A 249 -13.14 -2.28 -1.76
N PHE A 250 -12.09 -2.07 -2.57
CA PHE A 250 -12.20 -1.50 -3.89
C PHE A 250 -13.03 -2.37 -4.84
N ALA A 251 -12.82 -3.69 -4.79
CA ALA A 251 -13.59 -4.64 -5.57
C ALA A 251 -15.08 -4.62 -5.17
N GLU A 252 -15.38 -4.54 -3.89
CA GLU A 252 -16.77 -4.42 -3.40
C GLU A 252 -17.40 -3.08 -3.79
N TYR A 253 -16.66 -1.99 -3.66
CA TYR A 253 -17.12 -0.65 -4.04
C TYR A 253 -17.55 -0.58 -5.51
N LYS A 254 -16.74 -1.18 -6.42
CA LYS A 254 -17.05 -1.18 -7.86
C LYS A 254 -18.33 -1.91 -8.24
N LYS A 255 -18.82 -2.85 -7.42
CA LYS A 255 -20.10 -3.53 -7.67
C LYS A 255 -21.31 -2.60 -7.54
N HIS A 256 -21.12 -1.42 -6.94
CA HIS A 256 -22.18 -0.45 -6.65
C HIS A 256 -22.05 0.86 -7.47
N LEU A 257 -21.10 0.90 -8.43
CA LEU A 257 -21.01 1.95 -9.44
C LEU A 257 -21.87 1.61 -10.65
#